data_36a979e691b4f710a896ae3d45a2de68
#
_entry.id   36a979e691b4f710a896ae3d45a2de68
#
_cell.length_a   1.000
_cell.length_b   1.000
_cell.length_c   1.000
_cell.angle_alpha   90.00
_cell.angle_beta   90.00
_cell.angle_gamma   90.00
#
_symmetry.space_group_name_H-M   'P 1'
#
loop_
_entity.id
_entity.type
_entity.pdbx_description
1 polymer ?
#
loop_
_entity_poly.entity_id
_entity_poly.type
_entity_poly.pdbx_seq_one_letter_code
_entity_poly.pdbx_strand_id
1 'polypeptide(L)'
;MFDINFIRYDADHRQRIVVDYQDHRDDTVEETAKAFGLRVLTCNHAVADIFGVDVEADENVLRVAQLEAIKIGEHVFFIEFGSHSSDWFKLCLGRPARSFDSGFCGIIVVPHDAWLEAMPRKTYAKRFVHQKLCEAFNERVTANLNGWVYETRAETDA
;
A
#
# COMPACT_ATOMS: atom_id res chain seq x y z
N MET A 1 -1.55 20.38 8.91
CA MET A 1 -1.21 19.13 9.62
C MET A 1 -1.07 19.44 11.10
N PHE A 2 -1.65 18.61 11.93
CA PHE A 2 -1.46 18.71 13.39
C PHE A 2 -1.24 17.32 13.98
N ASP A 3 -0.51 17.27 15.07
CA ASP A 3 -0.22 16.04 15.77
C ASP A 3 -1.07 15.95 17.03
N ILE A 4 -1.51 14.73 17.32
CA ILE A 4 -2.24 14.42 18.55
C ILE A 4 -1.34 13.58 19.42
N ASN A 5 -1.16 14.00 20.67
CA ASN A 5 -0.24 13.37 21.59
C ASN A 5 -0.98 12.89 22.83
N PHE A 6 -0.85 11.61 23.16
CA PHE A 6 -1.44 11.01 24.36
C PHE A 6 -0.35 10.46 25.28
N ILE A 7 -0.55 10.64 26.58
CA ILE A 7 0.36 10.10 27.60
C ILE A 7 -0.43 9.12 28.44
N ARG A 8 0.10 7.90 28.58
CA ARG A 8 -0.42 6.88 29.49
C ARG A 8 0.70 6.40 30.39
N TYR A 9 0.33 5.87 31.56
CA TYR A 9 1.28 5.27 32.48
C TYR A 9 1.00 3.78 32.59
N ASP A 10 2.05 2.99 32.81
CA ASP A 10 1.89 1.58 33.14
C ASP A 10 1.28 1.42 34.54
N ALA A 11 0.96 0.17 34.94
CA ALA A 11 0.30 -0.12 36.22
C ALA A 11 1.12 0.34 37.43
N ASP A 12 2.44 0.39 37.31
CA ASP A 12 3.34 0.77 38.40
C ASP A 12 3.73 2.26 38.35
N HIS A 13 3.24 3.01 37.40
CA HIS A 13 3.62 4.40 37.14
C HIS A 13 5.13 4.62 36.94
N ARG A 14 5.86 3.57 36.55
CA ARG A 14 7.31 3.63 36.32
C ARG A 14 7.67 4.07 34.90
N GLN A 15 6.78 3.81 33.97
CA GLN A 15 6.96 4.16 32.55
C GLN A 15 5.83 5.06 32.10
N ARG A 16 6.22 6.06 31.35
CA ARG A 16 5.30 6.92 30.63
C ARG A 16 5.25 6.44 29.19
N ILE A 17 4.06 6.08 28.71
CA ILE A 17 3.86 5.68 27.34
C ILE A 17 3.32 6.88 26.58
N VAL A 18 4.09 7.35 25.61
CA VAL A 18 3.69 8.46 24.75
C VAL A 18 3.21 7.89 23.45
N VAL A 19 1.99 8.26 23.05
CA VAL A 19 1.39 7.86 21.79
C VAL A 19 1.24 9.12 20.93
N ASP A 20 2.03 9.19 19.86
CA ASP A 20 1.98 10.29 18.92
C ASP A 20 1.17 9.90 17.71
N TYR A 21 0.15 10.67 17.36
CA TYR A 21 -0.63 10.50 16.17
C TYR A 21 -0.26 11.59 15.17
N GLN A 22 0.07 11.17 13.96
CA GLN A 22 0.43 12.07 12.87
C GLN A 22 -0.44 11.82 11.66
N ASP A 23 -0.78 12.88 10.94
CA ASP A 23 -1.40 12.76 9.62
C ASP A 23 -0.32 12.36 8.62
N HIS A 24 -0.45 11.16 8.04
CA HIS A 24 0.49 10.60 7.08
C HIS A 24 -0.02 10.62 5.64
N ARG A 25 -1.05 11.38 5.37
CA ARG A 25 -1.50 11.57 4.00
C ARG A 25 -0.48 12.44 3.28
N ASP A 26 0.43 11.80 2.59
CA ASP A 26 1.48 12.46 1.82
C ASP A 26 1.55 11.89 0.40
N ASP A 27 2.27 12.57 -0.48
CA ASP A 27 2.40 12.22 -1.89
C ASP A 27 3.50 11.19 -2.15
N THR A 28 4.13 10.64 -1.11
CA THR A 28 5.29 9.75 -1.31
C THR A 28 4.91 8.41 -1.95
N VAL A 29 3.68 7.94 -1.76
CA VAL A 29 3.17 6.74 -2.43
C VAL A 29 3.09 6.98 -3.94
N GLU A 30 2.47 8.08 -4.35
CA GLU A 30 2.36 8.49 -5.75
C GLU A 30 3.74 8.68 -6.38
N GLU A 31 4.62 9.41 -5.70
CA GLU A 31 5.99 9.64 -6.17
C GLU A 31 6.78 8.34 -6.34
N THR A 32 6.66 7.42 -5.38
CA THR A 32 7.32 6.12 -5.45
C THR A 32 6.80 5.31 -6.63
N ALA A 33 5.50 5.26 -6.83
CA ALA A 33 4.90 4.56 -7.97
C ALA A 33 5.39 5.13 -9.30
N LYS A 34 5.45 6.45 -9.42
CA LYS A 34 5.97 7.12 -10.61
C LYS A 34 7.45 6.86 -10.84
N ALA A 35 8.26 6.88 -9.78
CA ALA A 35 9.68 6.62 -9.86
C ALA A 35 10.00 5.22 -10.39
N PHE A 36 9.20 4.22 -10.06
CA PHE A 36 9.32 2.87 -10.59
C PHE A 36 8.59 2.66 -11.92
N GLY A 37 7.92 3.67 -12.44
CA GLY A 37 7.16 3.55 -13.68
C GLY A 37 5.97 2.62 -13.60
N LEU A 38 5.40 2.43 -12.43
CA LEU A 38 4.27 1.55 -12.21
C LEU A 38 2.99 2.12 -12.80
N ARG A 39 2.15 1.25 -13.36
CA ARG A 39 0.78 1.59 -13.70
C ARG A 39 -0.16 1.00 -12.65
N VAL A 40 -0.95 1.85 -12.04
CA VAL A 40 -1.92 1.45 -11.01
C VAL A 40 -3.31 1.67 -11.58
N LEU A 41 -4.12 0.61 -11.60
CA LEU A 41 -5.51 0.65 -12.04
C LEU A 41 -6.38 0.08 -10.94
N THR A 42 -7.38 0.85 -10.51
CA THR A 42 -8.24 0.43 -9.41
C THR A 42 -9.65 0.98 -9.57
N CYS A 43 -10.64 0.20 -9.10
CA CYS A 43 -12.03 0.62 -9.01
C CYS A 43 -12.35 1.25 -7.64
N ASN A 44 -11.39 1.28 -6.72
CA ASN A 44 -11.57 1.85 -5.39
C ASN A 44 -11.14 3.31 -5.38
N HIS A 45 -12.05 4.20 -5.00
CA HIS A 45 -11.80 5.65 -4.99
C HIS A 45 -10.66 6.06 -4.05
N ALA A 46 -10.60 5.48 -2.87
CA ALA A 46 -9.58 5.84 -1.88
C ALA A 46 -8.19 5.41 -2.33
N VAL A 47 -8.06 4.20 -2.89
CA VAL A 47 -6.78 3.71 -3.45
C VAL A 47 -6.36 4.56 -4.65
N ALA A 48 -7.28 4.89 -5.55
CA ALA A 48 -6.99 5.76 -6.69
C ALA A 48 -6.44 7.12 -6.25
N ASP A 49 -7.05 7.70 -5.23
CA ASP A 49 -6.63 8.99 -4.66
C ASP A 49 -5.19 8.93 -4.14
N ILE A 50 -4.85 7.89 -3.39
CA ILE A 50 -3.52 7.72 -2.79
C ILE A 50 -2.43 7.57 -3.87
N PHE A 51 -2.73 6.85 -4.94
CA PHE A 51 -1.79 6.67 -6.04
C PHE A 51 -1.83 7.80 -7.08
N GLY A 52 -2.75 8.74 -6.94
CA GLY A 52 -2.88 9.86 -7.86
C GLY A 52 -3.33 9.45 -9.26
N VAL A 53 -4.20 8.44 -9.35
CA VAL A 53 -4.74 7.93 -10.62
C VAL A 53 -6.26 8.10 -10.66
N ASP A 54 -6.82 8.09 -11.86
CA ASP A 54 -8.28 8.10 -12.03
C ASP A 54 -8.86 6.75 -11.66
N VAL A 55 -10.03 6.75 -11.01
CA VAL A 55 -10.73 5.53 -10.68
C VAL A 55 -11.31 4.89 -11.95
N GLU A 56 -11.15 3.58 -12.10
CA GLU A 56 -11.70 2.84 -13.22
C GLU A 56 -13.19 2.51 -13.00
N ALA A 57 -13.94 2.46 -14.10
CA ALA A 57 -15.38 2.30 -14.03
C ALA A 57 -15.82 0.92 -13.54
N ASP A 58 -15.10 -0.15 -13.95
CA ASP A 58 -15.46 -1.52 -13.60
C ASP A 58 -14.26 -2.48 -13.67
N GLU A 59 -14.49 -3.71 -13.21
CA GLU A 59 -13.46 -4.76 -13.20
C GLU A 59 -13.07 -5.25 -14.61
N ASN A 60 -13.89 -5.04 -15.63
CA ASN A 60 -13.55 -5.45 -17.00
C ASN A 60 -12.36 -4.64 -17.53
N VAL A 61 -12.28 -3.37 -17.20
CA VAL A 61 -11.14 -2.53 -17.56
C VAL A 61 -9.85 -3.10 -16.94
N LEU A 62 -9.91 -3.51 -15.68
CA LEU A 62 -8.78 -4.12 -14.98
C LEU A 62 -8.37 -5.44 -15.62
N ARG A 63 -9.35 -6.27 -15.99
CA ARG A 63 -9.11 -7.56 -16.63
C ARG A 63 -8.45 -7.40 -18.00
N VAL A 64 -8.92 -6.48 -18.81
CA VAL A 64 -8.33 -6.20 -20.14
C VAL A 64 -6.90 -5.72 -19.98
N ALA A 65 -6.65 -4.79 -19.07
CA ALA A 65 -5.32 -4.27 -18.81
C ALA A 65 -4.37 -5.38 -18.30
N GLN A 66 -4.86 -6.27 -17.45
CA GLN A 66 -4.10 -7.42 -16.98
C GLN A 66 -3.66 -8.33 -18.11
N LEU A 67 -4.59 -8.71 -18.99
CA LEU A 67 -4.31 -9.59 -20.11
C LEU A 67 -3.33 -8.96 -21.11
N GLU A 68 -3.48 -7.68 -21.37
CA GLU A 68 -2.56 -6.94 -22.24
C GLU A 68 -1.15 -6.87 -21.64
N ALA A 69 -1.04 -6.59 -20.35
CA ALA A 69 0.25 -6.54 -19.66
C ALA A 69 0.97 -7.89 -19.69
N ILE A 70 0.26 -8.97 -19.40
CA ILE A 70 0.83 -10.33 -19.46
C ILE A 70 1.31 -10.64 -20.86
N LYS A 71 0.54 -10.26 -21.88
CA LYS A 71 0.88 -10.53 -23.28
C LYS A 71 2.20 -9.88 -23.69
N ILE A 72 2.53 -8.72 -23.16
CA ILE A 72 3.78 -8.01 -23.49
C ILE A 72 4.90 -8.27 -22.49
N GLY A 73 4.72 -9.21 -21.57
CA GLY A 73 5.75 -9.62 -20.61
C GLY A 73 5.91 -8.76 -19.36
N GLU A 74 4.93 -7.92 -19.07
CA GLU A 74 4.92 -7.14 -17.84
C GLU A 74 4.43 -8.00 -16.66
N HIS A 75 4.83 -7.64 -15.45
CA HIS A 75 4.38 -8.31 -14.24
C HIS A 75 3.14 -7.63 -13.68
N VAL A 76 2.15 -8.43 -13.28
CA VAL A 76 0.90 -7.93 -12.72
C VAL A 76 0.75 -8.45 -11.30
N PHE A 77 0.46 -7.53 -10.36
CA PHE A 77 0.12 -7.84 -8.99
C PHE A 77 -1.28 -7.33 -8.70
N PHE A 78 -1.96 -7.97 -7.75
CA PHE A 78 -3.36 -7.70 -7.47
C PHE A 78 -3.50 -6.92 -6.17
N ILE A 79 -4.44 -5.97 -6.16
CA ILE A 79 -4.73 -5.16 -4.98
C ILE A 79 -5.95 -5.76 -4.28
N GLU A 80 -5.77 -6.08 -3.02
CA GLU A 80 -6.85 -6.40 -2.10
C GLU A 80 -7.08 -5.21 -1.17
N PHE A 81 -8.33 -4.79 -1.06
CA PHE A 81 -8.77 -3.75 -0.14
C PHE A 81 -9.75 -4.35 0.84
N GLY A 82 -9.61 -4.01 2.11
CA GLY A 82 -10.54 -4.41 3.15
C GLY A 82 -10.88 -3.25 4.07
N SER A 83 -12.03 -3.34 4.74
CA SER A 83 -12.53 -2.31 5.64
C SER A 83 -13.22 -2.91 6.86
N HIS A 84 -12.47 -3.68 7.65
CA HIS A 84 -12.94 -4.21 8.92
C HIS A 84 -12.22 -3.48 10.06
N SER A 85 -12.93 -2.70 10.85
CA SER A 85 -12.41 -1.82 11.90
C SER A 85 -11.60 -0.64 11.38
N SER A 86 -10.80 -0.83 10.36
CA SER A 86 -10.04 0.19 9.64
C SER A 86 -9.85 -0.25 8.20
N ASP A 87 -9.50 0.68 7.33
CA ASP A 87 -9.20 0.38 5.94
C ASP A 87 -7.78 -0.19 5.82
N TRP A 88 -7.60 -1.19 4.98
CA TRP A 88 -6.30 -1.77 4.74
C TRP A 88 -6.11 -2.12 3.26
N PHE A 89 -4.84 -2.20 2.89
CA PHE A 89 -4.38 -2.46 1.53
C PHE A 89 -3.36 -3.58 1.56
N LYS A 90 -3.45 -4.48 0.59
CA LYS A 90 -2.49 -5.57 0.44
C LYS A 90 -2.25 -5.87 -1.03
N LEU A 91 -0.99 -6.09 -1.39
CA LEU A 91 -0.61 -6.58 -2.71
C LEU A 91 -0.49 -8.09 -2.68
N CYS A 92 -1.12 -8.74 -3.65
CA CYS A 92 -1.18 -10.20 -3.77
C CYS A 92 -0.54 -10.67 -5.06
N LEU A 93 0.12 -11.83 -5.00
CA LEU A 93 0.66 -12.50 -6.20
C LEU A 93 -0.43 -13.00 -7.13
N GLY A 94 -1.50 -13.54 -6.55
CA GLY A 94 -2.67 -14.01 -7.28
C GLY A 94 -3.89 -13.18 -6.96
N ARG A 95 -4.93 -13.28 -7.81
CA ARG A 95 -6.18 -12.55 -7.59
C ARG A 95 -6.82 -12.97 -6.27
N PRO A 96 -7.05 -12.05 -5.32
CA PRO A 96 -7.67 -12.40 -4.05
C PRO A 96 -9.14 -12.75 -4.23
N ALA A 97 -9.61 -13.70 -3.43
CA ALA A 97 -11.03 -14.03 -3.37
C ALA A 97 -11.80 -12.91 -2.67
N ARG A 98 -13.04 -12.71 -3.09
CA ARG A 98 -13.94 -11.76 -2.43
C ARG A 98 -14.45 -12.39 -1.13
N SER A 99 -14.31 -11.66 -0.02
CA SER A 99 -14.90 -12.01 1.27
C SER A 99 -15.91 -10.94 1.69
N PHE A 100 -16.48 -11.08 2.88
CA PHE A 100 -17.51 -10.17 3.38
C PHE A 100 -17.02 -8.71 3.48
N ASP A 101 -15.79 -8.52 3.91
CA ASP A 101 -15.23 -7.19 4.22
C ASP A 101 -13.98 -6.86 3.40
N SER A 102 -13.62 -7.69 2.46
CA SER A 102 -12.45 -7.46 1.60
C SER A 102 -12.63 -8.07 0.22
N GLY A 103 -11.81 -7.62 -0.72
CA GLY A 103 -11.81 -8.18 -2.05
C GLY A 103 -10.85 -7.48 -3.00
N PHE A 104 -10.75 -8.08 -4.17
CA PHE A 104 -10.02 -7.54 -5.29
C PHE A 104 -10.58 -6.17 -5.70
N CYS A 105 -9.70 -5.17 -5.83
CA CYS A 105 -10.13 -3.84 -6.27
C CYS A 105 -9.24 -3.21 -7.33
N GLY A 106 -8.13 -3.84 -7.69
CA GLY A 106 -7.22 -3.24 -8.66
C GLY A 106 -5.99 -4.07 -8.96
N ILE A 107 -5.15 -3.53 -9.82
CA ILE A 107 -3.88 -4.14 -10.21
C ILE A 107 -2.76 -3.11 -10.21
N ILE A 108 -1.54 -3.58 -9.98
CA ILE A 108 -0.32 -2.83 -10.24
C ILE A 108 0.43 -3.57 -11.36
N VAL A 109 0.72 -2.86 -12.44
CA VAL A 109 1.49 -3.38 -13.57
C VAL A 109 2.90 -2.85 -13.48
N VAL A 110 3.86 -3.77 -13.45
CA VAL A 110 5.28 -3.45 -13.39
C VAL A 110 5.89 -3.61 -14.77
N PRO A 111 6.32 -2.52 -15.41
CA PRO A 111 7.02 -2.60 -16.68
C PRO A 111 8.31 -3.41 -16.55
N HIS A 112 8.54 -4.30 -17.51
CA HIS A 112 9.70 -5.19 -17.46
C HIS A 112 11.02 -4.43 -17.33
N ASP A 113 11.23 -3.39 -18.12
CA ASP A 113 12.49 -2.66 -18.16
C ASP A 113 12.69 -1.67 -17.01
N ALA A 114 11.64 -0.92 -16.64
CA ALA A 114 11.76 0.14 -15.64
C ALA A 114 12.07 -0.39 -14.24
N TRP A 115 11.45 -1.50 -13.86
CA TRP A 115 11.72 -2.12 -12.57
C TRP A 115 13.07 -2.82 -12.52
N LEU A 116 13.46 -3.44 -13.64
CA LEU A 116 14.74 -4.15 -13.74
C LEU A 116 15.95 -3.22 -13.58
N GLU A 117 15.85 -1.97 -14.02
CA GLU A 117 16.90 -0.97 -13.82
C GLU A 117 17.08 -0.60 -12.35
N ALA A 118 16.03 -0.67 -11.56
CA ALA A 118 16.05 -0.33 -10.14
C ALA A 118 16.47 -1.48 -9.24
N MET A 119 16.64 -2.69 -9.79
CA MET A 119 16.90 -3.90 -9.02
C MET A 119 18.19 -4.61 -9.43
N PRO A 120 18.90 -5.26 -8.49
CA PRO A 120 20.07 -6.08 -8.82
C PRO A 120 19.68 -7.22 -9.77
N ARG A 121 20.42 -7.40 -10.85
CA ARG A 121 20.14 -8.31 -11.98
C ARG A 121 19.94 -9.79 -11.65
N LYS A 122 20.23 -10.23 -10.44
CA LYS A 122 20.18 -11.67 -10.08
C LYS A 122 18.87 -12.14 -9.48
N THR A 123 17.84 -11.28 -9.37
CA THR A 123 16.67 -11.55 -8.53
C THR A 123 15.36 -11.13 -9.18
N TYR A 124 15.18 -11.52 -10.44
CA TYR A 124 13.95 -11.20 -11.20
C TYR A 124 12.80 -12.18 -10.97
N ALA A 125 12.88 -13.01 -9.94
CA ALA A 125 11.75 -13.85 -9.60
C ALA A 125 10.55 -12.96 -9.21
N LYS A 126 9.38 -13.28 -9.73
CA LYS A 126 8.14 -12.53 -9.45
C LYS A 126 7.91 -12.34 -7.94
N ARG A 127 8.28 -13.35 -7.13
CA ARG A 127 8.19 -13.27 -5.66
C ARG A 127 9.08 -12.19 -5.06
N PHE A 128 10.25 -11.99 -5.59
CA PHE A 128 11.15 -10.95 -5.11
C PHE A 128 10.60 -9.56 -5.42
N VAL A 129 10.12 -9.36 -6.64
CA VAL A 129 9.46 -8.10 -7.03
C VAL A 129 8.23 -7.85 -6.16
N HIS A 130 7.42 -8.86 -5.92
CA HIS A 130 6.28 -8.80 -5.03
C HIS A 130 6.69 -8.37 -3.62
N GLN A 131 7.71 -8.98 -3.05
CA GLN A 131 8.21 -8.62 -1.72
C GLN A 131 8.63 -7.15 -1.67
N LYS A 132 9.35 -6.67 -2.68
CA LYS A 132 9.79 -5.27 -2.74
C LYS A 132 8.61 -4.29 -2.88
N LEU A 133 7.61 -4.64 -3.65
CA LEU A 133 6.39 -3.84 -3.74
C LEU A 133 5.63 -3.81 -2.43
N CYS A 134 5.51 -4.94 -1.74
CA CYS A 134 4.89 -5.01 -0.42
C CYS A 134 5.61 -4.12 0.59
N GLU A 135 6.93 -4.18 0.64
CA GLU A 135 7.75 -3.31 1.50
C GLU A 135 7.56 -1.83 1.17
N ALA A 136 7.43 -1.50 -0.12
CA ALA A 136 7.27 -0.12 -0.55
C ALA A 136 5.88 0.44 -0.25
N PHE A 137 4.82 -0.37 -0.32
CA PHE A 137 3.45 0.13 -0.39
C PHE A 137 2.51 -0.31 0.72
N ASN A 138 2.56 -1.56 1.18
CA ASN A 138 1.48 -2.09 2.03
C ASN A 138 1.21 -1.22 3.26
N GLU A 139 2.21 -0.96 4.08
CA GLU A 139 2.03 -0.17 5.30
C GLU A 139 1.74 1.30 5.00
N ARG A 140 2.41 1.86 4.00
CA ARG A 140 2.25 3.27 3.67
C ARG A 140 0.87 3.56 3.09
N VAL A 141 0.38 2.71 2.20
CA VAL A 141 -0.97 2.85 1.65
C VAL A 141 -2.01 2.66 2.72
N THR A 142 -1.86 1.64 3.58
CA THR A 142 -2.78 1.42 4.71
C THR A 142 -2.82 2.63 5.63
N ALA A 143 -1.68 3.20 5.96
CA ALA A 143 -1.60 4.41 6.78
C ALA A 143 -2.31 5.59 6.11
N ASN A 144 -2.09 5.79 4.82
CA ASN A 144 -2.74 6.86 4.06
C ASN A 144 -4.26 6.67 3.96
N LEU A 145 -4.74 5.42 3.82
CA LEU A 145 -6.18 5.12 3.80
C LEU A 145 -6.88 5.57 5.08
N ASN A 146 -6.22 5.44 6.22
CA ASN A 146 -6.76 5.85 7.51
C ASN A 146 -6.41 7.30 7.86
N GLY A 147 -5.50 7.90 7.14
CA GLY A 147 -5.06 9.29 7.31
C GLY A 147 -4.20 9.55 8.54
N TRP A 148 -3.94 8.52 9.37
CA TRP A 148 -3.22 8.66 10.62
C TRP A 148 -2.34 7.45 10.88
N VAL A 149 -1.12 7.72 11.36
CA VAL A 149 -0.22 6.71 11.91
C VAL A 149 0.13 7.13 13.33
N TYR A 150 0.28 6.17 14.22
CA TYR A 150 0.71 6.44 15.58
C TYR A 150 2.03 5.72 15.88
N GLU A 151 2.85 6.38 16.65
CA GLU A 151 4.03 5.79 17.27
C GLU A 151 3.82 5.72 18.76
N THR A 152 4.20 4.59 19.35
CA THR A 152 4.18 4.41 20.81
C THR A 152 5.61 4.22 21.28
N ARG A 153 6.01 5.02 22.24
CA ARG A 153 7.32 4.89 22.87
C ARG A 153 7.17 4.90 24.39
N ALA A 154 7.97 4.09 25.05
CA ALA A 154 8.03 4.07 26.51
C ALA A 154 9.13 4.99 27.01
N GLU A 155 8.82 5.82 28.00
CA GLU A 155 9.77 6.66 28.68
C GLU A 155 9.78 6.27 30.15
N THR A 156 10.99 6.10 30.73
CA THR A 156 11.13 5.80 32.14
C THR A 156 11.24 7.11 32.93
N ASP A 157 10.41 7.28 33.95
CA ASP A 157 10.49 8.39 34.84
C ASP A 157 11.75 8.26 35.69
N ALA A 158 12.58 9.28 35.65
CA ALA A 158 13.79 9.35 36.44
C ALA A 158 13.48 9.70 37.90
#